data_b2cfb085de7d71784c6809da82669044
#
_entry.id   b2cfb085de7d71784c6809da82669044
#
_cell.length_a   1.000
_cell.length_b   1.000
_cell.length_c   1.000
_cell.angle_alpha   90.00
_cell.angle_beta   90.00
_cell.angle_gamma   90.00
#
_symmetry.space_group_name_H-M   'P 1'
#
loop_
_entity.id
_entity.type
_entity.pdbx_description
1 polymer ?
#
loop_
_entity_poly.entity_id
_entity_poly.type
_entity_poly.pdbx_seq_one_letter_code
_entity_poly.pdbx_strand_id
1 'polypeptide(L)'
;ALADDYSAEPEKRDLQREARAHIEVQRMIDRDAMPGPVVSEDGIRWIHREFCTRLPSDLLVVRDSRNRKSAPVEPGEFRKGFVKVGRHEAPEPANLGLLLSRFTEAYDPARLSRIQRVIAVGASHHRLVWIHPFSDGNGRVARLFSHAVLRDLHIGSDLWSVSRGLARSVEDYKRLLAAADEPRHGDLDGRGNLTERGLVAFCDFFLSCCLDQVRFMEGLVEPRELLGRMEVWCAEEVLSGRLAKGSWPLLREAVVAGEFQRSMAATLTGYRERQARTVLAGLLDRRLLVSATPKGKVRLGFPIDVVERWLPLLYPAGIS
;
A
#
# COMPACT_ATOMS: atom_id res chain seq x y z
N ALA A 1 -14.02 -5.28 -6.31
CA ALA A 1 -13.88 -5.25 -4.84
C ALA A 1 -14.15 -3.85 -4.25
N LEU A 2 -13.61 -2.78 -4.82
CA LEU A 2 -13.84 -1.42 -4.31
C LEU A 2 -15.28 -0.90 -4.50
N ALA A 3 -16.02 -1.47 -5.44
CA ALA A 3 -17.42 -1.14 -5.75
C ALA A 3 -18.42 -2.11 -5.10
N ASP A 4 -17.98 -2.92 -4.12
CA ASP A 4 -18.77 -4.00 -3.49
C ASP A 4 -19.26 -5.09 -4.47
N ASP A 5 -18.69 -5.12 -5.67
CA ASP A 5 -18.91 -6.18 -6.66
C ASP A 5 -17.86 -7.29 -6.45
N TYR A 6 -18.31 -8.39 -5.85
CA TYR A 6 -17.46 -9.53 -5.52
C TYR A 6 -17.76 -10.72 -6.42
N SER A 7 -16.73 -11.49 -6.75
CA SER A 7 -16.86 -12.73 -7.51
C SER A 7 -17.83 -13.71 -6.84
N ALA A 8 -18.59 -14.44 -7.67
CA ALA A 8 -19.40 -15.55 -7.20
C ALA A 8 -18.55 -16.73 -6.70
N GLU A 9 -17.31 -16.87 -7.19
CA GLU A 9 -16.36 -17.91 -6.76
C GLU A 9 -15.84 -17.60 -5.35
N PRO A 10 -15.99 -18.50 -4.36
CA PRO A 10 -15.63 -18.25 -2.98
C PRO A 10 -14.16 -17.80 -2.80
N GLU A 11 -13.21 -18.51 -3.42
CA GLU A 11 -11.77 -18.21 -3.29
C GLU A 11 -11.43 -16.82 -3.84
N LYS A 12 -11.95 -16.46 -5.01
CA LYS A 12 -11.74 -15.14 -5.59
C LYS A 12 -12.40 -14.04 -4.76
N ARG A 13 -13.60 -14.31 -4.26
CA ARG A 13 -14.32 -13.38 -3.38
C ARG A 13 -13.53 -13.11 -2.10
N ASP A 14 -12.97 -14.13 -1.48
CA ASP A 14 -12.21 -14.00 -0.24
C ASP A 14 -10.92 -13.19 -0.47
N LEU A 15 -10.20 -13.47 -1.56
CA LEU A 15 -9.05 -12.65 -1.98
C LEU A 15 -9.44 -11.19 -2.24
N GLN A 16 -10.61 -10.94 -2.84
CA GLN A 16 -11.11 -9.57 -3.06
C GLN A 16 -11.44 -8.86 -1.75
N ARG A 17 -12.01 -9.55 -0.77
CA ARG A 17 -12.29 -9.02 0.57
C ARG A 17 -11.00 -8.67 1.31
N GLU A 18 -10.02 -9.57 1.27
CA GLU A 18 -8.69 -9.30 1.83
C GLU A 18 -7.98 -8.13 1.16
N ALA A 19 -8.03 -8.05 -0.17
CA ALA A 19 -7.47 -6.93 -0.92
C ALA A 19 -8.14 -5.60 -0.54
N ARG A 20 -9.46 -5.59 -0.36
CA ARG A 20 -10.19 -4.41 0.10
C ARG A 20 -9.75 -3.99 1.51
N ALA A 21 -9.72 -4.92 2.46
CA ALA A 21 -9.26 -4.66 3.81
C ALA A 21 -7.83 -4.07 3.81
N HIS A 22 -6.94 -4.64 3.01
CA HIS A 22 -5.57 -4.14 2.85
C HIS A 22 -5.53 -2.70 2.32
N ILE A 23 -6.30 -2.38 1.27
CA ILE A 23 -6.38 -1.03 0.69
C ILE A 23 -6.96 -0.02 1.70
N GLU A 24 -7.96 -0.42 2.49
CA GLU A 24 -8.56 0.47 3.50
C GLU A 24 -7.55 0.79 4.62
N VAL A 25 -6.80 -0.20 5.10
CA VAL A 25 -5.75 0.03 6.11
C VAL A 25 -4.60 0.87 5.53
N GLN A 26 -4.18 0.61 4.30
CA GLN A 26 -3.19 1.45 3.62
C GLN A 26 -3.65 2.91 3.57
N ARG A 27 -4.90 3.17 3.21
CA ARG A 27 -5.48 4.54 3.22
C ARG A 27 -5.49 5.19 4.61
N MET A 28 -5.67 4.39 5.67
CA MET A 28 -5.56 4.92 7.05
C MET A 28 -4.12 5.31 7.38
N ILE A 29 -3.16 4.49 7.00
CA ILE A 29 -1.73 4.81 7.12
C ILE A 29 -1.42 6.09 6.34
N ASP A 30 -1.92 6.23 5.11
CA ASP A 30 -1.72 7.41 4.25
C ASP A 30 -2.32 8.70 4.83
N ARG A 31 -3.28 8.58 5.75
CA ARG A 31 -3.92 9.71 6.47
C ARG A 31 -3.37 9.94 7.87
N ASP A 32 -2.22 9.34 8.18
CA ASP A 32 -1.56 9.44 9.50
C ASP A 32 -2.46 8.99 10.67
N ALA A 33 -3.31 7.98 10.43
CA ALA A 33 -4.22 7.47 11.47
C ALA A 33 -3.57 6.50 12.45
N MET A 34 -2.31 6.13 12.25
CA MET A 34 -1.57 5.23 13.14
C MET A 34 -1.24 5.96 14.47
N PRO A 35 -1.53 5.36 15.64
CA PRO A 35 -1.43 6.05 16.93
C PRO A 35 -0.03 6.16 17.51
N GLY A 36 1.02 5.74 16.82
CA GLY A 36 2.38 5.75 17.34
C GLY A 36 3.43 5.32 16.32
N PRO A 37 4.67 5.08 16.74
CA PRO A 37 5.76 4.68 15.85
C PRO A 37 5.45 3.36 15.14
N VAL A 38 5.72 3.31 13.84
CA VAL A 38 5.44 2.13 12.99
C VAL A 38 6.17 0.88 13.49
N VAL A 39 7.42 1.04 13.92
CA VAL A 39 8.28 -0.08 14.36
C VAL A 39 7.99 -0.56 15.77
N SER A 40 7.05 0.06 16.50
CA SER A 40 6.66 -0.37 17.85
C SER A 40 5.76 -1.62 17.82
N GLU A 41 5.71 -2.35 18.94
CA GLU A 41 4.77 -3.44 19.12
C GLU A 41 3.32 -2.97 18.91
N ASP A 42 2.97 -1.79 19.44
CA ASP A 42 1.63 -1.22 19.31
C ASP A 42 1.30 -0.87 17.86
N GLY A 43 2.27 -0.35 17.09
CA GLY A 43 2.12 -0.10 15.67
C GLY A 43 1.85 -1.38 14.87
N ILE A 44 2.62 -2.44 15.15
CA ILE A 44 2.44 -3.76 14.53
C ILE A 44 1.07 -4.37 14.89
N ARG A 45 0.67 -4.30 16.17
CA ARG A 45 -0.65 -4.75 16.65
C ARG A 45 -1.78 -3.95 16.02
N TRP A 46 -1.61 -2.64 15.87
CA TRP A 46 -2.59 -1.76 15.25
C TRP A 46 -2.83 -2.16 13.79
N ILE A 47 -1.77 -2.36 13.00
CA ILE A 47 -1.89 -2.79 11.59
C ILE A 47 -2.67 -4.10 11.50
N HIS A 48 -2.34 -5.09 12.33
CA HIS A 48 -3.04 -6.38 12.33
C HIS A 48 -4.51 -6.23 12.75
N ARG A 49 -4.79 -5.45 13.79
CA ARG A 49 -6.15 -5.20 14.28
C ARG A 49 -7.00 -4.55 13.20
N GLU A 50 -6.50 -3.47 12.60
CA GLU A 50 -7.23 -2.75 11.56
C GLU A 50 -7.48 -3.61 10.32
N PHE A 51 -6.54 -4.48 9.95
CA PHE A 51 -6.72 -5.41 8.87
C PHE A 51 -7.79 -6.47 9.21
N CYS A 52 -7.66 -7.15 10.36
CA CYS A 52 -8.55 -8.24 10.74
C CYS A 52 -9.98 -7.75 11.00
N THR A 53 -10.19 -6.61 11.63
CA THR A 53 -11.55 -6.07 11.90
C THR A 53 -12.34 -5.73 10.63
N ARG A 54 -11.70 -5.68 9.47
CA ARG A 54 -12.32 -5.46 8.16
C ARG A 54 -12.62 -6.75 7.40
N LEU A 55 -12.21 -7.87 7.96
CA LEU A 55 -12.50 -9.18 7.40
C LEU A 55 -13.77 -9.78 8.01
N PRO A 56 -14.54 -10.54 7.24
CA PRO A 56 -15.63 -11.32 7.79
C PRO A 56 -15.10 -12.44 8.69
N SER A 57 -15.88 -12.87 9.68
CA SER A 57 -15.48 -13.82 10.70
C SER A 57 -15.07 -15.20 10.17
N ASP A 58 -15.56 -15.60 9.00
CA ASP A 58 -15.20 -16.85 8.34
C ASP A 58 -13.76 -16.84 7.79
N LEU A 59 -13.16 -15.64 7.58
CA LEU A 59 -11.76 -15.45 7.22
C LEU A 59 -10.84 -15.24 8.43
N LEU A 60 -11.40 -15.08 9.63
CA LEU A 60 -10.65 -14.93 10.89
C LEU A 60 -10.46 -16.26 11.62
N VAL A 61 -10.06 -17.29 10.89
CA VAL A 61 -9.87 -18.62 11.44
C VAL A 61 -8.61 -19.25 10.90
N VAL A 62 -7.69 -19.61 11.79
CA VAL A 62 -6.54 -20.44 11.45
C VAL A 62 -7.03 -21.82 10.99
N ARG A 63 -6.48 -22.30 9.87
CA ARG A 63 -6.76 -23.64 9.36
C ARG A 63 -5.51 -24.50 9.50
N ASP A 64 -5.72 -25.74 9.92
CA ASP A 64 -4.63 -26.72 9.96
C ASP A 64 -4.23 -27.18 8.54
N SER A 65 -3.18 -28.00 8.45
CA SER A 65 -2.69 -28.57 7.18
C SER A 65 -3.74 -29.40 6.41
N ARG A 66 -4.85 -29.77 7.04
CA ARG A 66 -6.00 -30.48 6.44
C ARG A 66 -7.17 -29.52 6.16
N ASN A 67 -6.94 -28.21 6.18
CA ASN A 67 -7.95 -27.16 5.97
C ASN A 67 -9.11 -27.15 6.99
N ARG A 68 -8.93 -27.76 8.19
CA ARG A 68 -9.90 -27.72 9.26
C ARG A 68 -9.68 -26.49 10.12
N LYS A 69 -10.76 -25.88 10.61
CA LYS A 69 -10.71 -24.75 11.54
C LYS A 69 -10.06 -25.19 12.85
N SER A 70 -9.00 -24.50 13.29
CA SER A 70 -8.29 -24.85 14.51
C SER A 70 -8.47 -23.84 15.64
N ALA A 71 -8.42 -22.53 15.33
CA ALA A 71 -8.57 -21.47 16.31
C ALA A 71 -9.03 -20.17 15.63
N PRO A 72 -9.75 -19.28 16.35
CA PRO A 72 -10.03 -17.94 15.86
C PRO A 72 -8.75 -17.10 15.82
N VAL A 73 -8.69 -16.14 14.88
CA VAL A 73 -7.67 -15.09 14.83
C VAL A 73 -8.19 -13.90 15.63
N GLU A 74 -7.49 -13.55 16.70
CA GLU A 74 -7.82 -12.41 17.54
C GLU A 74 -7.16 -11.14 16.97
N PRO A 75 -7.94 -10.12 16.56
CA PRO A 75 -7.41 -8.91 15.96
C PRO A 75 -6.44 -8.15 16.87
N GLY A 76 -5.18 -8.01 16.44
CA GLY A 76 -4.13 -7.31 17.18
C GLY A 76 -3.45 -8.13 18.27
N GLU A 77 -3.85 -9.38 18.51
CA GLU A 77 -3.25 -10.23 19.55
C GLU A 77 -2.13 -11.12 18.98
N PHE A 78 -1.00 -11.15 19.68
CA PHE A 78 0.11 -12.03 19.33
C PHE A 78 -0.26 -13.47 19.60
N ARG A 79 0.25 -14.37 18.77
CA ARG A 79 0.02 -15.81 18.90
C ARG A 79 0.53 -16.38 20.23
N LYS A 80 -0.20 -17.34 20.74
CA LYS A 80 0.19 -18.14 21.92
C LYS A 80 0.63 -19.55 21.54
N GLY A 81 0.37 -19.95 20.29
CA GLY A 81 0.68 -21.26 19.76
C GLY A 81 1.84 -21.24 18.74
N PHE A 82 2.31 -22.42 18.39
CA PHE A 82 3.26 -22.62 17.30
C PHE A 82 2.60 -22.36 15.96
N VAL A 83 3.38 -21.76 15.05
CA VAL A 83 2.98 -21.53 13.66
C VAL A 83 4.09 -22.03 12.75
N LYS A 84 3.71 -22.75 11.71
CA LYS A 84 4.58 -23.20 10.62
C LYS A 84 3.98 -22.81 9.28
N VAL A 85 4.76 -22.16 8.43
CA VAL A 85 4.34 -21.72 7.11
C VAL A 85 5.31 -22.28 6.06
N GLY A 86 4.88 -23.28 5.32
CA GLY A 86 5.76 -24.01 4.42
C GLY A 86 6.92 -24.67 5.16
N ARG A 87 8.16 -24.24 4.89
CA ARG A 87 9.37 -24.70 5.58
C ARG A 87 9.75 -23.87 6.80
N HIS A 88 9.20 -22.66 6.90
CA HIS A 88 9.49 -21.75 8.02
C HIS A 88 8.77 -22.22 9.28
N GLU A 89 9.55 -22.48 10.34
CA GLU A 89 9.07 -22.71 11.71
C GLU A 89 9.27 -21.42 12.49
N ALA A 90 8.17 -20.76 12.83
CA ALA A 90 8.24 -19.51 13.58
C ALA A 90 8.85 -19.74 14.97
N PRO A 91 9.59 -18.75 15.53
CA PRO A 91 10.15 -18.86 16.88
C PRO A 91 9.12 -19.24 17.93
N GLU A 92 9.59 -19.83 19.02
CA GLU A 92 8.77 -20.16 20.20
C GLU A 92 7.93 -18.95 20.66
N PRO A 93 6.64 -19.12 20.96
CA PRO A 93 5.79 -18.03 21.45
C PRO A 93 6.35 -17.32 22.68
N ALA A 94 7.03 -18.05 23.56
CA ALA A 94 7.67 -17.49 24.77
C ALA A 94 8.76 -16.44 24.43
N ASN A 95 9.36 -16.51 23.24
CA ASN A 95 10.41 -15.61 22.79
C ASN A 95 9.87 -14.36 22.06
N LEU A 96 8.56 -14.26 21.79
CA LEU A 96 8.02 -13.17 20.99
C LEU A 96 8.30 -11.79 21.58
N GLY A 97 8.09 -11.62 22.89
CA GLY A 97 8.37 -10.33 23.54
C GLY A 97 9.83 -9.89 23.40
N LEU A 98 10.78 -10.83 23.62
CA LEU A 98 12.21 -10.53 23.43
C LEU A 98 12.54 -10.18 21.96
N LEU A 99 11.99 -10.94 21.01
CA LEU A 99 12.24 -10.74 19.58
C LEU A 99 11.65 -9.42 19.08
N LEU A 100 10.44 -9.06 19.51
CA LEU A 100 9.79 -7.80 19.16
C LEU A 100 10.47 -6.60 19.80
N SER A 101 10.92 -6.71 21.05
CA SER A 101 11.73 -5.67 21.70
C SER A 101 13.04 -5.42 20.94
N ARG A 102 13.76 -6.48 20.56
CA ARG A 102 14.95 -6.38 19.72
C ARG A 102 14.66 -5.83 18.32
N PHE A 103 13.53 -6.19 17.74
CA PHE A 103 13.07 -5.66 16.46
C PHE A 103 12.86 -4.14 16.54
N THR A 104 12.11 -3.68 17.55
CA THR A 104 11.87 -2.26 17.79
C THR A 104 13.19 -1.50 17.98
N GLU A 105 14.11 -2.05 18.77
CA GLU A 105 15.42 -1.43 19.01
C GLU A 105 16.30 -1.35 17.76
N ALA A 106 16.36 -2.45 16.99
CA ALA A 106 17.21 -2.55 15.80
C ALA A 106 16.75 -1.65 14.65
N TYR A 107 15.44 -1.43 14.53
CA TYR A 107 14.84 -0.65 13.45
C TYR A 107 14.32 0.73 13.90
N ASP A 108 14.65 1.17 15.11
CA ASP A 108 14.33 2.51 15.59
C ASP A 108 14.91 3.59 14.65
N PRO A 109 14.05 4.42 14.01
CA PRO A 109 14.52 5.45 13.10
C PRO A 109 15.47 6.47 13.75
N ALA A 110 15.38 6.66 15.08
CA ALA A 110 16.28 7.59 15.80
C ALA A 110 17.73 7.08 15.85
N ARG A 111 17.95 5.78 15.70
CA ARG A 111 19.29 5.14 15.77
C ARG A 111 19.92 4.92 14.39
N LEU A 112 19.18 5.18 13.31
CA LEU A 112 19.60 4.85 11.96
C LEU A 112 19.82 6.12 11.14
N SER A 113 20.92 6.17 10.37
CA SER A 113 21.12 7.20 9.35
C SER A 113 20.07 7.04 8.23
N ARG A 114 19.90 8.07 7.40
CA ARG A 114 18.93 8.06 6.30
C ARG A 114 19.10 6.86 5.36
N ILE A 115 20.34 6.52 5.01
CA ILE A 115 20.64 5.37 4.14
C ILE A 115 20.28 4.06 4.85
N GLN A 116 20.66 3.92 6.12
CA GLN A 116 20.34 2.74 6.91
C GLN A 116 18.83 2.54 7.06
N ARG A 117 18.05 3.61 7.22
CA ARG A 117 16.58 3.52 7.26
C ARG A 117 16.00 2.94 5.97
N VAL A 118 16.53 3.35 4.80
CA VAL A 118 16.07 2.81 3.50
C VAL A 118 16.38 1.31 3.41
N ILE A 119 17.59 0.88 3.76
CA ILE A 119 17.98 -0.53 3.76
C ILE A 119 17.14 -1.32 4.78
N ALA A 120 16.91 -0.72 5.95
CA ALA A 120 16.13 -1.32 7.02
C ALA A 120 14.69 -1.65 6.63
N VAL A 121 14.12 -1.03 5.59
CA VAL A 121 12.76 -1.39 5.13
C VAL A 121 12.70 -2.87 4.70
N GLY A 122 13.64 -3.32 3.86
CA GLY A 122 13.72 -4.71 3.43
C GLY A 122 14.06 -5.65 4.59
N ALA A 123 15.05 -5.27 5.40
CA ALA A 123 15.48 -6.09 6.54
C ALA A 123 14.38 -6.25 7.59
N SER A 124 13.68 -5.17 7.95
CA SER A 124 12.56 -5.22 8.89
C SER A 124 11.36 -5.99 8.33
N HIS A 125 11.06 -5.87 7.05
CA HIS A 125 10.06 -6.69 6.38
C HIS A 125 10.34 -8.19 6.58
N HIS A 126 11.57 -8.62 6.23
CA HIS A 126 11.97 -10.03 6.41
C HIS A 126 11.87 -10.44 7.88
N ARG A 127 12.45 -9.66 8.81
CA ARG A 127 12.47 -10.02 10.23
C ARG A 127 11.07 -10.09 10.84
N LEU A 128 10.14 -9.21 10.44
CA LEU A 128 8.75 -9.27 10.88
C LEU A 128 8.05 -10.55 10.39
N VAL A 129 8.27 -10.93 9.12
CA VAL A 129 7.75 -12.18 8.56
C VAL A 129 8.37 -13.38 9.26
N TRP A 130 9.66 -13.36 9.57
CA TRP A 130 10.37 -14.43 10.27
C TRP A 130 9.90 -14.58 11.74
N ILE A 131 9.74 -13.48 12.47
CA ILE A 131 9.18 -13.51 13.85
C ILE A 131 7.79 -14.10 13.84
N HIS A 132 7.01 -13.81 12.81
CA HIS A 132 5.64 -14.32 12.62
C HIS A 132 4.75 -14.10 13.85
N PRO A 133 4.53 -12.86 14.30
CA PRO A 133 3.97 -12.60 15.62
C PRO A 133 2.50 -12.97 15.76
N PHE A 134 1.74 -13.13 14.69
CA PHE A 134 0.32 -13.44 14.72
C PHE A 134 0.01 -14.87 14.30
N SER A 135 -1.18 -15.35 14.63
CA SER A 135 -1.65 -16.68 14.24
C SER A 135 -1.92 -16.78 12.74
N ASP A 136 -2.32 -15.68 12.09
CA ASP A 136 -2.47 -15.52 10.63
C ASP A 136 -2.28 -14.05 10.27
N GLY A 137 -2.26 -13.74 8.96
CA GLY A 137 -2.18 -12.36 8.45
C GLY A 137 -0.78 -11.74 8.43
N ASN A 138 0.27 -12.43 8.88
CA ASN A 138 1.62 -11.88 9.01
C ASN A 138 2.18 -11.30 7.71
N GLY A 139 1.99 -11.96 6.58
CA GLY A 139 2.45 -11.45 5.29
C GLY A 139 1.74 -10.17 4.86
N ARG A 140 0.45 -10.01 5.19
CA ARG A 140 -0.34 -8.81 4.93
C ARG A 140 0.10 -7.66 5.82
N VAL A 141 0.32 -7.96 7.11
CA VAL A 141 0.87 -7.02 8.09
C VAL A 141 2.25 -6.53 7.67
N ALA A 142 3.15 -7.42 7.27
CA ALA A 142 4.51 -7.05 6.85
C ALA A 142 4.50 -6.12 5.62
N ARG A 143 3.60 -6.31 4.66
CA ARG A 143 3.46 -5.40 3.52
C ARG A 143 2.92 -4.03 3.92
N LEU A 144 1.89 -3.97 4.78
CA LEU A 144 1.36 -2.71 5.31
C LEU A 144 2.38 -1.99 6.20
N PHE A 145 3.11 -2.73 7.02
CA PHE A 145 4.21 -2.23 7.83
C PHE A 145 5.30 -1.59 6.95
N SER A 146 5.73 -2.27 5.88
CA SER A 146 6.73 -1.72 4.96
C SER A 146 6.23 -0.48 4.23
N HIS A 147 4.94 -0.43 3.88
CA HIS A 147 4.31 0.76 3.33
C HIS A 147 4.37 1.93 4.33
N ALA A 148 4.04 1.69 5.59
CA ALA A 148 4.09 2.70 6.63
C ALA A 148 5.53 3.21 6.88
N VAL A 149 6.54 2.32 6.94
CA VAL A 149 7.95 2.71 7.10
C VAL A 149 8.43 3.55 5.90
N LEU A 150 8.06 3.18 4.66
CA LEU A 150 8.40 3.96 3.48
C LEU A 150 7.74 5.34 3.49
N ARG A 151 6.50 5.43 3.95
CA ARG A 151 5.81 6.71 4.13
C ARG A 151 6.51 7.62 5.14
N ASP A 152 6.94 7.10 6.29
CA ASP A 152 7.73 7.84 7.28
C ASP A 152 9.05 8.39 6.69
N LEU A 153 9.59 7.72 5.69
CA LEU A 153 10.77 8.16 4.94
C LEU A 153 10.43 9.16 3.82
N HIS A 154 9.16 9.51 3.65
CA HIS A 154 8.65 10.31 2.52
C HIS A 154 8.98 9.67 1.15
N ILE A 155 8.98 8.34 1.09
CA ILE A 155 9.16 7.55 -0.12
C ILE A 155 7.81 7.00 -0.54
N GLY A 156 7.39 7.36 -1.76
CA GLY A 156 6.12 6.93 -2.32
C GLY A 156 5.02 7.99 -2.28
N SER A 157 3.85 7.61 -2.74
CA SER A 157 2.65 8.45 -2.81
C SER A 157 1.39 7.60 -2.61
N ASP A 158 0.23 8.21 -2.53
CA ASP A 158 -1.07 7.53 -2.42
C ASP A 158 -1.36 6.54 -3.58
N LEU A 159 -0.63 6.65 -4.69
CA LEU A 159 -0.74 5.77 -5.85
C LEU A 159 0.29 4.63 -5.85
N TRP A 160 1.23 4.64 -4.91
CA TRP A 160 2.35 3.72 -4.88
C TRP A 160 2.14 2.58 -3.88
N SER A 161 2.51 1.37 -4.25
CA SER A 161 2.40 0.21 -3.36
C SER A 161 3.51 -0.80 -3.58
N VAL A 162 4.31 -1.04 -2.55
CA VAL A 162 5.30 -2.12 -2.55
C VAL A 162 4.63 -3.50 -2.73
N SER A 163 3.39 -3.66 -2.24
CA SER A 163 2.62 -4.90 -2.37
C SER A 163 2.44 -5.31 -3.83
N ARG A 164 2.22 -4.34 -4.74
CA ARG A 164 2.12 -4.60 -6.18
C ARG A 164 3.45 -5.07 -6.77
N GLY A 165 4.56 -4.46 -6.38
CA GLY A 165 5.90 -4.88 -6.82
C GLY A 165 6.22 -6.31 -6.41
N LEU A 166 5.98 -6.64 -5.14
CA LEU A 166 6.19 -7.99 -4.60
C LEU A 166 5.26 -9.03 -5.24
N ALA A 167 4.00 -8.66 -5.54
CA ALA A 167 3.05 -9.56 -6.20
C ALA A 167 3.46 -9.93 -7.63
N ARG A 168 4.13 -9.03 -8.35
CA ARG A 168 4.64 -9.30 -9.71
C ARG A 168 5.83 -10.25 -9.74
N SER A 169 6.55 -10.36 -8.63
CA SER A 169 7.76 -11.20 -8.47
C SER A 169 7.59 -12.18 -7.31
N VAL A 170 6.40 -12.78 -7.19
CA VAL A 170 6.01 -13.58 -6.02
C VAL A 170 6.91 -14.79 -5.79
N GLU A 171 7.40 -15.44 -6.85
CA GLU A 171 8.26 -16.61 -6.73
C GLU A 171 9.67 -16.22 -6.22
N ASP A 172 10.24 -15.14 -6.75
CA ASP A 172 11.50 -14.59 -6.25
C ASP A 172 11.37 -14.10 -4.82
N TYR A 173 10.27 -13.44 -4.50
CA TYR A 173 9.95 -13.01 -3.13
C TYR A 173 9.97 -14.20 -2.16
N LYS A 174 9.25 -15.27 -2.46
CA LYS A 174 9.19 -16.47 -1.61
C LYS A 174 10.54 -17.14 -1.50
N ARG A 175 11.26 -17.29 -2.62
CA ARG A 175 12.57 -17.94 -2.70
C ARG A 175 13.61 -17.19 -1.86
N LEU A 176 13.70 -15.87 -2.01
CA LEU A 176 14.67 -15.04 -1.30
C LEU A 176 14.31 -14.87 0.19
N LEU A 177 13.01 -14.81 0.51
CA LEU A 177 12.55 -14.83 1.89
C LEU A 177 13.02 -16.11 2.60
N ALA A 178 12.79 -17.28 1.97
CA ALA A 178 13.23 -18.57 2.50
C ALA A 178 14.77 -18.69 2.58
N ALA A 179 15.50 -18.16 1.60
CA ALA A 179 16.95 -18.13 1.63
C ALA A 179 17.51 -17.28 2.79
N ALA A 180 16.84 -16.21 3.17
CA ALA A 180 17.23 -15.37 4.30
C ALA A 180 16.85 -15.95 5.67
N ASP A 181 16.01 -17.00 5.71
CA ASP A 181 15.68 -17.80 6.90
C ASP A 181 16.73 -18.89 7.20
N GLU A 182 17.62 -19.19 6.24
CA GLU A 182 18.63 -20.24 6.42
C GLU A 182 19.61 -19.90 7.55
N PRO A 183 20.15 -20.90 8.24
CA PRO A 183 21.20 -20.69 9.23
C PRO A 183 22.44 -20.02 8.64
N ARG A 184 23.18 -19.33 9.47
CA ARG A 184 24.46 -18.71 9.13
C ARG A 184 25.47 -19.75 8.61
N HIS A 185 26.14 -19.43 7.51
CA HIS A 185 27.16 -20.27 6.86
C HIS A 185 28.58 -19.90 7.30
N GLY A 186 28.94 -20.20 8.57
CA GLY A 186 30.28 -19.96 9.11
C GLY A 186 30.51 -18.52 9.59
N ASP A 187 31.76 -18.19 9.92
CA ASP A 187 32.12 -16.96 10.65
C ASP A 187 32.08 -15.70 9.78
N LEU A 188 32.12 -15.84 8.47
CA LEU A 188 32.08 -14.73 7.53
C LEU A 188 30.68 -14.36 7.08
N ASP A 189 29.64 -15.07 7.56
CA ASP A 189 28.25 -14.85 7.20
C ASP A 189 27.48 -14.16 8.34
N GLY A 190 28.00 -12.99 8.78
CA GLY A 190 27.40 -12.17 9.83
C GLY A 190 27.61 -12.69 11.26
N ARG A 191 26.89 -12.08 12.21
CA ARG A 191 27.00 -12.37 13.65
C ARG A 191 25.77 -13.03 14.26
N GLY A 192 24.64 -13.06 13.51
CA GLY A 192 23.39 -13.64 13.96
C GLY A 192 23.29 -15.16 13.78
N ASN A 193 22.12 -15.71 14.08
CA ASN A 193 21.83 -17.12 13.85
C ASN A 193 21.45 -17.41 12.39
N LEU A 194 20.93 -16.40 11.68
CA LEU A 194 20.54 -16.50 10.28
C LEU A 194 21.59 -15.91 9.37
N THR A 195 21.59 -16.35 8.11
CA THR A 195 22.52 -15.88 7.09
C THR A 195 22.39 -14.37 6.81
N GLU A 196 23.49 -13.64 6.94
CA GLU A 196 23.56 -12.23 6.54
C GLU A 196 23.53 -12.09 5.03
N ARG A 197 24.22 -12.98 4.33
CA ARG A 197 24.25 -13.03 2.86
C ARG A 197 22.86 -13.20 2.27
N GLY A 198 22.05 -14.09 2.86
CA GLY A 198 20.65 -14.28 2.45
C GLY A 198 19.81 -13.05 2.69
N LEU A 199 19.98 -12.39 3.85
CA LEU A 199 19.29 -11.15 4.17
C LEU A 199 19.66 -10.00 3.21
N VAL A 200 20.94 -9.85 2.88
CA VAL A 200 21.41 -8.83 1.92
C VAL A 200 20.78 -9.06 0.55
N ALA A 201 20.77 -10.30 0.06
CA ALA A 201 20.14 -10.65 -1.22
C ALA A 201 18.62 -10.34 -1.21
N PHE A 202 17.94 -10.60 -0.10
CA PHE A 202 16.53 -10.24 0.06
C PHE A 202 16.32 -8.72 0.07
N CYS A 203 17.17 -7.96 0.78
CA CYS A 203 17.08 -6.49 0.82
C CYS A 203 17.31 -5.87 -0.56
N ASP A 204 18.29 -6.36 -1.33
CA ASP A 204 18.57 -5.92 -2.70
C ASP A 204 17.35 -6.14 -3.61
N PHE A 205 16.78 -7.34 -3.57
CA PHE A 205 15.53 -7.67 -4.28
C PHE A 205 14.38 -6.74 -3.87
N PHE A 206 14.18 -6.56 -2.56
CA PHE A 206 13.09 -5.74 -2.04
C PHE A 206 13.19 -4.28 -2.50
N LEU A 207 14.39 -3.70 -2.40
CA LEU A 207 14.66 -2.33 -2.86
C LEU A 207 14.56 -2.20 -4.39
N SER A 208 14.97 -3.23 -5.12
CA SER A 208 14.77 -3.30 -6.58
C SER A 208 13.30 -3.30 -6.95
N CYS A 209 12.44 -4.03 -6.21
CA CYS A 209 10.99 -3.96 -6.38
C CYS A 209 10.43 -2.55 -6.08
N CYS A 210 10.93 -1.89 -5.03
CA CYS A 210 10.55 -0.50 -4.73
C CYS A 210 10.92 0.44 -5.88
N LEU A 211 12.14 0.34 -6.40
CA LEU A 211 12.63 1.16 -7.50
C LEU A 211 11.82 0.91 -8.79
N ASP A 212 11.51 -0.35 -9.10
CA ASP A 212 10.62 -0.70 -10.23
C ASP A 212 9.24 -0.04 -10.09
N GLN A 213 8.68 -0.03 -8.89
CA GLN A 213 7.40 0.63 -8.66
C GLN A 213 7.48 2.17 -8.80
N VAL A 214 8.57 2.79 -8.36
CA VAL A 214 8.79 4.23 -8.58
C VAL A 214 8.86 4.53 -10.08
N ARG A 215 9.68 3.81 -10.84
CA ARG A 215 9.82 3.97 -12.30
C ARG A 215 8.51 3.71 -13.02
N PHE A 216 7.77 2.70 -12.60
CA PHE A 216 6.44 2.42 -13.14
C PHE A 216 5.49 3.61 -12.92
N MET A 217 5.49 4.19 -11.72
CA MET A 217 4.63 5.35 -11.42
C MET A 217 5.09 6.60 -12.17
N GLU A 218 6.40 6.84 -12.32
CA GLU A 218 6.93 7.93 -13.13
C GLU A 218 6.43 7.82 -14.59
N GLY A 219 6.48 6.61 -15.17
CA GLY A 219 5.97 6.36 -16.52
C GLY A 219 4.45 6.49 -16.65
N LEU A 220 3.69 6.16 -15.59
CA LEU A 220 2.23 6.34 -15.59
C LEU A 220 1.79 7.80 -15.52
N VAL A 221 2.50 8.59 -14.73
CA VAL A 221 2.16 9.98 -14.40
C VAL A 221 3.03 10.94 -15.24
N GLU A 222 3.65 10.47 -16.34
CA GLU A 222 4.34 11.36 -17.25
C GLU A 222 3.38 12.50 -17.64
N PRO A 223 3.66 13.76 -17.24
CA PRO A 223 2.65 14.82 -17.26
C PRO A 223 2.10 15.13 -18.65
N ARG A 224 2.93 15.02 -19.70
CA ARG A 224 2.51 15.33 -21.08
C ARG A 224 1.54 14.28 -21.60
N GLU A 225 1.82 13.00 -21.35
CA GLU A 225 0.95 11.91 -21.78
C GLU A 225 -0.35 11.87 -20.99
N LEU A 226 -0.28 12.11 -19.67
CA LEU A 226 -1.47 12.21 -18.82
C LEU A 226 -2.36 13.36 -19.29
N LEU A 227 -1.80 14.55 -19.51
CA LEU A 227 -2.54 15.71 -20.01
C LEU A 227 -3.20 15.42 -21.35
N GLY A 228 -2.50 14.80 -22.30
CA GLY A 228 -3.07 14.45 -23.60
C GLY A 228 -4.26 13.48 -23.49
N ARG A 229 -4.12 12.42 -22.66
CA ARG A 229 -5.22 11.48 -22.41
C ARG A 229 -6.42 12.14 -21.73
N MET A 230 -6.16 12.98 -20.73
CA MET A 230 -7.21 13.71 -20.01
C MET A 230 -7.93 14.72 -20.89
N GLU A 231 -7.21 15.40 -21.79
CA GLU A 231 -7.79 16.37 -22.74
C GLU A 231 -8.77 15.69 -23.69
N VAL A 232 -8.35 14.59 -24.32
CA VAL A 232 -9.21 13.80 -25.20
C VAL A 232 -10.45 13.30 -24.47
N TRP A 233 -10.26 12.72 -23.28
CA TRP A 233 -11.36 12.24 -22.45
C TRP A 233 -12.32 13.38 -22.06
N CYS A 234 -11.78 14.53 -21.63
CA CYS A 234 -12.59 15.68 -21.22
C CYS A 234 -13.42 16.22 -22.41
N ALA A 235 -12.83 16.27 -23.62
CA ALA A 235 -13.55 16.69 -24.81
C ALA A 235 -14.72 15.75 -25.13
N GLU A 236 -14.55 14.42 -25.03
CA GLU A 236 -15.61 13.44 -25.19
C GLU A 236 -16.72 13.61 -24.15
N GLU A 237 -16.37 13.85 -22.89
CA GLU A 237 -17.33 14.07 -21.79
C GLU A 237 -18.12 15.37 -21.98
N VAL A 238 -17.48 16.41 -22.49
CA VAL A 238 -18.14 17.69 -22.79
C VAL A 238 -19.09 17.53 -23.99
N LEU A 239 -18.66 16.84 -25.05
CA LEU A 239 -19.51 16.57 -26.23
C LEU A 239 -20.74 15.76 -25.88
N SER A 240 -20.61 14.80 -24.96
CA SER A 240 -21.73 13.98 -24.49
C SER A 240 -22.61 14.67 -23.43
N GLY A 241 -22.28 15.88 -23.01
CA GLY A 241 -23.02 16.64 -22.00
C GLY A 241 -22.80 16.18 -20.56
N ARG A 242 -21.88 15.23 -20.32
CA ARG A 242 -21.54 14.72 -18.97
C ARG A 242 -20.61 15.64 -18.19
N LEU A 243 -19.86 16.51 -18.88
CA LEU A 243 -19.08 17.59 -18.28
C LEU A 243 -19.46 18.95 -18.87
N ALA A 244 -19.35 19.98 -18.07
CA ALA A 244 -19.56 21.35 -18.52
C ALA A 244 -18.38 21.84 -19.38
N LYS A 245 -18.66 22.68 -20.38
CA LYS A 245 -17.61 23.45 -21.05
C LYS A 245 -16.84 24.24 -20.02
N GLY A 246 -15.50 24.31 -20.15
CA GLY A 246 -14.62 24.95 -19.16
C GLY A 246 -14.08 24.00 -18.08
N SER A 247 -14.42 22.69 -18.10
CA SER A 247 -13.85 21.69 -17.19
C SER A 247 -12.36 21.46 -17.42
N TRP A 248 -11.92 21.45 -18.69
CA TRP A 248 -10.53 21.16 -19.04
C TRP A 248 -9.49 22.11 -18.41
N PRO A 249 -9.64 23.44 -18.45
CA PRO A 249 -8.67 24.34 -17.81
C PRO A 249 -8.47 24.07 -16.32
N LEU A 250 -9.52 23.66 -15.60
CA LEU A 250 -9.44 23.35 -14.16
C LEU A 250 -8.72 22.02 -13.93
N LEU A 251 -9.01 21.00 -14.73
CA LEU A 251 -8.33 19.70 -14.68
C LEU A 251 -6.85 19.84 -15.03
N ARG A 252 -6.56 20.59 -16.10
CA ARG A 252 -5.20 20.86 -16.53
C ARG A 252 -4.38 21.57 -15.45
N GLU A 253 -4.94 22.59 -14.81
CA GLU A 253 -4.25 23.32 -13.73
C GLU A 253 -3.96 22.40 -12.54
N ALA A 254 -4.90 21.52 -12.17
CA ALA A 254 -4.69 20.55 -11.09
C ALA A 254 -3.54 19.57 -11.38
N VAL A 255 -3.27 19.25 -12.66
CA VAL A 255 -2.13 18.42 -13.05
C VAL A 255 -0.84 19.24 -13.03
N VAL A 256 -0.85 20.44 -13.64
CA VAL A 256 0.35 21.24 -13.87
C VAL A 256 0.86 21.89 -12.59
N ALA A 257 -0.05 22.48 -11.79
CA ALA A 257 0.30 23.16 -10.55
C ALA A 257 0.21 22.24 -9.31
N GLY A 258 -0.32 20.99 -9.48
CA GLY A 258 -0.60 20.08 -8.39
C GLY A 258 -1.86 20.45 -7.60
N GLU A 259 -2.03 21.71 -7.22
CA GLU A 259 -3.19 22.25 -6.53
C GLU A 259 -3.43 23.72 -6.88
N PHE A 260 -4.68 24.19 -6.79
CA PHE A 260 -5.02 25.59 -7.01
C PHE A 260 -6.10 26.10 -6.05
N GLN A 261 -6.17 27.42 -5.88
CA GLN A 261 -7.19 28.10 -5.07
C GLN A 261 -8.53 28.10 -5.82
N ARG A 262 -9.66 27.84 -5.10
CA ARG A 262 -11.01 27.89 -5.69
C ARG A 262 -11.35 29.24 -6.33
N SER A 263 -10.79 30.34 -5.82
CA SER A 263 -10.93 31.68 -6.37
C SER A 263 -10.35 31.83 -7.77
N MET A 264 -9.41 30.98 -8.16
CA MET A 264 -8.79 30.97 -9.49
C MET A 264 -9.72 30.41 -10.57
N ALA A 265 -10.80 29.74 -10.20
CA ALA A 265 -11.69 29.08 -11.15
C ALA A 265 -12.25 30.03 -12.23
N ALA A 266 -12.59 31.26 -11.88
CA ALA A 266 -13.06 32.26 -12.84
C ALA A 266 -11.98 32.65 -13.84
N THR A 267 -10.76 32.89 -13.36
CA THR A 267 -9.61 33.22 -14.21
C THR A 267 -9.22 32.06 -15.13
N LEU A 268 -9.16 30.84 -14.59
CA LEU A 268 -8.77 29.64 -15.34
C LEU A 268 -9.79 29.30 -16.45
N THR A 269 -11.09 29.42 -16.17
CA THR A 269 -12.15 29.09 -17.13
C THR A 269 -12.48 30.22 -18.08
N GLY A 270 -12.11 31.46 -17.75
CA GLY A 270 -12.57 32.68 -18.46
C GLY A 270 -14.04 32.99 -18.25
N TYR A 271 -14.70 32.33 -17.29
CA TYR A 271 -16.13 32.54 -17.00
C TYR A 271 -16.36 33.53 -15.86
N ARG A 272 -17.59 34.08 -15.79
CA ARG A 272 -18.00 34.82 -14.62
C ARG A 272 -18.05 33.90 -13.38
N GLU A 273 -17.86 34.47 -12.19
CA GLU A 273 -17.72 33.70 -10.93
C GLU A 273 -18.78 32.63 -10.72
N ARG A 274 -20.08 32.98 -10.96
CA ARG A 274 -21.19 32.03 -10.75
C ARG A 274 -21.04 30.80 -11.66
N GLN A 275 -20.73 30.99 -12.91
CA GLN A 275 -20.59 29.92 -13.90
C GLN A 275 -19.34 29.08 -13.59
N ALA A 276 -18.20 29.73 -13.27
CA ALA A 276 -16.99 29.04 -12.89
C ALA A 276 -17.15 28.17 -11.64
N ARG A 277 -17.90 28.67 -10.63
CA ARG A 277 -18.24 27.86 -9.44
C ARG A 277 -19.11 26.67 -9.79
N THR A 278 -20.04 26.77 -10.71
CA THR A 278 -20.87 25.64 -11.16
C THR A 278 -20.00 24.57 -11.84
N VAL A 279 -19.06 24.97 -12.73
CA VAL A 279 -18.14 24.03 -13.36
C VAL A 279 -17.28 23.33 -12.32
N LEU A 280 -16.68 24.09 -11.39
CA LEU A 280 -15.85 23.54 -10.32
C LEU A 280 -16.63 22.58 -9.42
N ALA A 281 -17.88 22.92 -9.04
CA ALA A 281 -18.74 22.06 -8.23
C ALA A 281 -18.99 20.72 -8.95
N GLY A 282 -19.35 20.75 -10.23
CA GLY A 282 -19.56 19.50 -10.99
C GLY A 282 -18.32 18.60 -11.06
N LEU A 283 -17.11 19.17 -11.12
CA LEU A 283 -15.87 18.38 -11.08
C LEU A 283 -15.60 17.80 -9.67
N LEU A 284 -15.93 18.53 -8.60
CA LEU A 284 -15.83 18.07 -7.23
C LEU A 284 -16.85 16.95 -6.92
N ASP A 285 -18.09 17.10 -7.36
CA ASP A 285 -19.15 16.13 -7.18
C ASP A 285 -18.81 14.78 -7.84
N ARG A 286 -18.20 14.84 -9.01
CA ARG A 286 -17.67 13.64 -9.73
C ARG A 286 -16.33 13.16 -9.19
N ARG A 287 -15.77 13.79 -8.16
CA ARG A 287 -14.44 13.48 -7.60
C ARG A 287 -13.28 13.54 -8.60
N LEU A 288 -13.47 14.21 -9.73
CA LEU A 288 -12.41 14.51 -10.69
C LEU A 288 -11.44 15.56 -10.13
N LEU A 289 -11.95 16.39 -9.26
CA LEU A 289 -11.19 17.26 -8.37
C LEU A 289 -11.58 16.94 -6.91
N VAL A 290 -10.60 17.07 -6.01
CA VAL A 290 -10.82 16.83 -4.57
C VAL A 290 -10.24 17.97 -3.74
N SER A 291 -10.74 18.13 -2.52
CA SER A 291 -10.27 19.13 -1.57
C SER A 291 -10.34 18.57 -0.16
N ALA A 292 -9.32 18.81 0.64
CA ALA A 292 -9.26 18.34 2.03
C ALA A 292 -10.33 19.00 2.93
N THR A 293 -10.73 20.25 2.60
CA THR A 293 -11.76 20.99 3.35
C THR A 293 -12.73 21.69 2.39
N PRO A 294 -13.95 22.05 2.82
CA PRO A 294 -14.94 22.72 1.96
C PRO A 294 -14.46 24.03 1.32
N LYS A 295 -13.47 24.71 1.92
CA LYS A 295 -12.88 25.95 1.41
C LYS A 295 -11.41 25.80 0.99
N GLY A 296 -10.84 24.61 1.12
CA GLY A 296 -9.44 24.33 0.84
C GLY A 296 -9.09 24.40 -0.64
N LYS A 297 -7.79 24.36 -0.91
CA LYS A 297 -7.26 24.21 -2.26
C LYS A 297 -7.79 22.94 -2.92
N VAL A 298 -7.79 22.96 -4.23
CA VAL A 298 -8.33 21.88 -5.07
C VAL A 298 -7.18 21.20 -5.79
N ARG A 299 -7.17 19.87 -5.77
CA ARG A 299 -6.19 19.03 -6.46
C ARG A 299 -6.87 17.99 -7.34
N LEU A 300 -6.12 17.33 -8.21
CA LEU A 300 -6.65 16.26 -9.04
C LEU A 300 -7.16 15.10 -8.18
N GLY A 301 -8.31 14.55 -8.56
CA GLY A 301 -8.85 13.30 -8.04
C GLY A 301 -8.74 12.18 -9.07
N PHE A 302 -8.81 10.94 -8.62
CA PHE A 302 -8.72 9.74 -9.46
C PHE A 302 -9.92 8.82 -9.19
N PRO A 303 -11.14 9.19 -9.62
CA PRO A 303 -12.28 8.29 -9.49
C PRO A 303 -12.10 7.05 -10.41
N ILE A 304 -12.63 5.91 -9.97
CA ILE A 304 -12.39 4.60 -10.60
C ILE A 304 -12.81 4.58 -12.08
N ASP A 305 -13.90 5.25 -12.41
CA ASP A 305 -14.48 5.31 -13.77
C ASP A 305 -13.59 6.00 -14.81
N VAL A 306 -12.61 6.81 -14.37
CA VAL A 306 -11.68 7.49 -15.29
C VAL A 306 -10.24 6.94 -15.22
N VAL A 307 -9.91 6.19 -14.18
CA VAL A 307 -8.54 5.72 -13.95
C VAL A 307 -8.01 4.90 -15.13
N GLU A 308 -8.82 4.01 -15.69
CA GLU A 308 -8.43 3.19 -16.86
C GLU A 308 -8.17 4.05 -18.11
N ARG A 309 -8.90 5.15 -18.27
CA ARG A 309 -8.74 6.07 -19.41
C ARG A 309 -7.53 6.99 -19.24
N TRP A 310 -7.29 7.48 -18.02
CA TRP A 310 -6.19 8.38 -17.73
C TRP A 310 -4.86 7.66 -17.55
N LEU A 311 -4.91 6.45 -16.95
CA LEU A 311 -3.75 5.63 -16.58
C LEU A 311 -3.92 4.18 -17.11
N PRO A 312 -3.94 3.96 -18.42
CA PRO A 312 -4.27 2.66 -19.04
C PRO A 312 -3.30 1.53 -18.66
N LEU A 313 -2.07 1.88 -18.26
CA LEU A 313 -1.08 0.89 -17.81
C LEU A 313 -1.18 0.53 -16.32
N LEU A 314 -2.07 1.18 -15.56
CA LEU A 314 -2.25 0.88 -14.14
C LEU A 314 -2.82 -0.54 -13.94
N TYR A 315 -3.69 -0.96 -14.85
CA TYR A 315 -4.25 -2.31 -14.93
C TYR A 315 -3.87 -2.93 -16.26
N PRO A 316 -2.71 -3.59 -16.39
CA PRO A 316 -2.35 -4.23 -17.64
C PRO A 316 -3.45 -5.25 -18.00
N ALA A 317 -3.98 -5.14 -19.23
CA ALA A 317 -4.86 -6.12 -19.80
C ALA A 317 -4.13 -7.47 -19.83
N GLY A 318 -4.61 -8.47 -19.07
CA GLY A 318 -4.09 -9.84 -19.15
C GLY A 318 -3.59 -10.44 -17.83
N ILE A 319 -4.28 -10.24 -16.71
CA ILE A 319 -4.31 -11.21 -15.62
C ILE A 319 -5.76 -11.68 -15.53
N SER A 320 -6.11 -12.52 -16.50
CA SER A 320 -7.33 -13.35 -16.45
C SER A 320 -7.01 -14.66 -15.73
#